data_452ea06c503ad78ce3b539e5c8d6a4e8
#
_entry.id   452ea06c503ad78ce3b539e5c8d6a4e8
#
_cell.length_a   1.000
_cell.length_b   1.000
_cell.length_c   1.000
_cell.angle_alpha   90.00
_cell.angle_beta   90.00
_cell.angle_gamma   90.00
#
_symmetry.space_group_name_H-M   'P 1'
#
loop_
_entity.id
_entity.type
_entity.pdbx_description
1 polymer ?
#
loop_
_entity_poly.entity_id
_entity_poly.type
_entity_poly.pdbx_seq_one_letter_code
_entity_poly.pdbx_strand_id
1 'polypeptide(L)'
;MLESAYMAFSSKAIRTFLFTVGALVGIVLLTALALLLFFDINGYKPRVEAALSSALRMTVTIEGPLRLALLPGLRVTLENVRVRNQGAELALVQEVDLAIPLLSLFEEKIRYSNIATKGARISIERYGDGNGKRNNYERQPTDSRQSRPLDLPKISFAGLTVVYADKQSESQLEFNTCKGELNDMRNPGGEPFLKQLSFRGQFSCGEVRGKGKGSPATDLKFSVVAREGVFDFAPITIQAYGGQGSAKLRMDRSREVPTLELSVTLSKFRIEELLKPLSSPSSASSGKSVSGPMNFSTSLTARGASRLAMRQSAQGDMSLSGSNLKLAGVDLDGQLRKFELSQNLSLLDVSALLIAGPVSLVVTKGFELATPVRQAGVSTSIHNVISRWKVEKGIAHAVDVALTTDENRVAVQGNLDFVGDTYQGIVVALVDANGCAKARQKISGPFNKPVADQSNILVPVGPLLNLLDSAKKLILGSSDNCEVFYSGSLPSPK
;
A
#
# COMPACT_ATOMS: atom_id res chain seq x y z
N MET A 1 -59.31 58.66 12.41
CA MET A 1 -60.26 57.61 12.76
C MET A 1 -59.93 56.37 11.94
N LEU A 2 -59.14 55.53 12.52
CA LEU A 2 -58.84 54.17 12.00
C LEU A 2 -59.04 53.29 13.22
N GLU A 3 -60.28 52.76 13.37
CA GLU A 3 -60.61 51.80 14.39
C GLU A 3 -60.14 50.41 14.03
N SER A 4 -59.48 49.83 14.97
CA SER A 4 -58.92 48.50 15.04
C SER A 4 -60.05 47.45 14.91
N ALA A 5 -60.02 46.69 13.84
CA ALA A 5 -60.77 45.40 13.74
C ALA A 5 -59.93 44.30 14.39
N TYR A 6 -59.92 44.20 15.70
CA TYR A 6 -59.54 43.00 16.44
C TYR A 6 -60.64 41.95 16.26
N MET A 7 -60.38 40.99 15.34
CA MET A 7 -61.26 39.80 15.25
C MET A 7 -61.03 38.94 16.50
N ALA A 8 -61.96 39.04 17.44
CA ALA A 8 -62.03 38.13 18.57
C ALA A 8 -62.34 36.72 18.06
N PHE A 9 -61.28 35.92 17.83
CA PHE A 9 -61.44 34.49 17.58
C PHE A 9 -62.12 33.86 18.81
N SER A 10 -63.39 33.46 18.66
CA SER A 10 -64.14 32.79 19.71
C SER A 10 -63.37 31.59 20.28
N SER A 11 -63.20 31.53 21.60
CA SER A 11 -62.54 30.46 22.33
C SER A 11 -63.05 29.05 21.95
N LYS A 12 -64.28 28.95 21.46
CA LYS A 12 -64.88 27.75 20.89
C LYS A 12 -64.22 27.34 19.55
N ALA A 13 -63.93 28.31 18.66
CA ALA A 13 -63.28 28.05 17.38
C ALA A 13 -61.86 27.55 17.56
N ILE A 14 -61.10 28.11 18.50
CA ILE A 14 -59.75 27.69 18.85
C ILE A 14 -59.77 26.27 19.45
N ARG A 15 -60.68 25.96 20.35
CA ARG A 15 -60.84 24.63 20.91
C ARG A 15 -61.21 23.61 19.83
N THR A 16 -62.16 23.91 18.95
CA THR A 16 -62.56 22.99 17.84
C THR A 16 -61.36 22.77 16.89
N PHE A 17 -60.62 23.84 16.57
CA PHE A 17 -59.41 23.71 15.74
C PHE A 17 -58.31 22.83 16.40
N LEU A 18 -58.06 23.01 17.71
CA LEU A 18 -57.11 22.19 18.46
C LEU A 18 -57.58 20.72 18.55
N PHE A 19 -58.92 20.47 18.74
CA PHE A 19 -59.45 19.13 18.73
C PHE A 19 -59.36 18.47 17.35
N THR A 20 -59.67 19.19 16.27
CA THR A 20 -59.57 18.63 14.89
C THR A 20 -58.12 18.35 14.52
N VAL A 21 -57.17 19.23 14.84
CA VAL A 21 -55.74 19.00 14.62
C VAL A 21 -55.24 17.84 15.48
N GLY A 22 -55.63 17.77 16.77
CA GLY A 22 -55.26 16.66 17.66
C GLY A 22 -55.83 15.32 17.19
N ALA A 23 -57.10 15.29 16.71
CA ALA A 23 -57.69 14.09 16.13
C ALA A 23 -56.99 13.65 14.84
N LEU A 24 -56.63 14.59 13.97
CA LEU A 24 -55.90 14.31 12.73
C LEU A 24 -54.49 13.77 13.01
N VAL A 25 -53.76 14.36 13.95
CA VAL A 25 -52.46 13.86 14.43
C VAL A 25 -52.64 12.46 15.06
N GLY A 26 -53.67 12.25 15.88
CA GLY A 26 -53.98 10.95 16.48
C GLY A 26 -54.25 9.87 15.42
N ILE A 27 -55.04 10.17 14.38
CA ILE A 27 -55.30 9.26 13.27
C ILE A 27 -53.99 8.94 12.50
N VAL A 28 -53.19 9.94 12.21
CA VAL A 28 -51.85 9.74 11.54
C VAL A 28 -50.94 8.84 12.37
N LEU A 29 -50.86 9.07 13.69
CA LEU A 29 -50.08 8.24 14.60
C LEU A 29 -50.61 6.81 14.71
N LEU A 30 -51.94 6.63 14.81
CA LEU A 30 -52.56 5.31 14.84
C LEU A 30 -52.39 4.56 13.52
N THR A 31 -52.48 5.26 12.37
CA THR A 31 -52.24 4.67 11.06
C THR A 31 -50.78 4.27 10.90
N ALA A 32 -49.84 5.11 11.35
CA ALA A 32 -48.43 4.80 11.36
C ALA A 32 -48.12 3.60 12.28
N LEU A 33 -48.71 3.55 13.45
CA LEU A 33 -48.58 2.42 14.39
C LEU A 33 -49.20 1.13 13.82
N ALA A 34 -50.34 1.20 13.19
CA ALA A 34 -50.99 0.06 12.52
C ALA A 34 -50.10 -0.46 11.37
N LEU A 35 -49.53 0.44 10.55
CA LEU A 35 -48.58 0.06 9.51
C LEU A 35 -47.33 -0.63 10.09
N LEU A 36 -46.82 -0.15 11.21
CA LEU A 36 -45.63 -0.77 11.86
C LEU A 36 -45.98 -2.16 12.45
N LEU A 37 -47.18 -2.37 12.97
CA LEU A 37 -47.59 -3.61 13.62
C LEU A 37 -48.10 -4.68 12.65
N PHE A 38 -48.75 -4.29 11.55
CA PHE A 38 -49.40 -5.21 10.62
C PHE A 38 -48.71 -5.35 9.27
N PHE A 39 -47.73 -4.47 8.95
CA PHE A 39 -47.00 -4.53 7.68
C PHE A 39 -45.81 -5.48 7.77
N ASP A 40 -45.96 -6.68 7.21
CA ASP A 40 -44.86 -7.63 7.12
C ASP A 40 -43.86 -7.20 6.01
N ILE A 41 -42.86 -6.45 6.40
CA ILE A 41 -41.80 -6.01 5.46
C ILE A 41 -40.99 -7.20 4.93
N ASN A 42 -40.93 -8.34 5.66
CA ASN A 42 -40.14 -9.49 5.22
C ASN A 42 -40.74 -10.15 3.97
N GLY A 43 -42.01 -10.00 3.71
CA GLY A 43 -42.64 -10.42 2.44
C GLY A 43 -42.05 -9.72 1.20
N TYR A 44 -41.42 -8.55 1.37
CA TYR A 44 -40.77 -7.82 0.28
C TYR A 44 -39.29 -8.20 0.07
N LYS A 45 -38.74 -9.03 0.93
CA LYS A 45 -37.32 -9.47 0.89
C LYS A 45 -36.91 -9.98 -0.49
N PRO A 46 -37.62 -10.87 -1.19
CA PRO A 46 -37.24 -11.34 -2.51
C PRO A 46 -37.18 -10.22 -3.56
N ARG A 47 -38.08 -9.23 -3.44
CA ARG A 47 -38.08 -8.06 -4.35
C ARG A 47 -36.89 -7.16 -4.11
N VAL A 48 -36.51 -6.94 -2.84
CA VAL A 48 -35.29 -6.16 -2.48
C VAL A 48 -34.02 -6.88 -2.95
N GLU A 49 -33.95 -8.20 -2.74
CA GLU A 49 -32.84 -9.02 -3.23
C GLU A 49 -32.70 -8.95 -4.76
N ALA A 50 -33.81 -9.08 -5.48
CA ALA A 50 -33.84 -8.99 -6.94
C ALA A 50 -33.42 -7.59 -7.43
N ALA A 51 -33.91 -6.54 -6.78
CA ALA A 51 -33.57 -5.16 -7.11
C ALA A 51 -32.08 -4.87 -6.87
N LEU A 52 -31.53 -5.27 -5.70
CA LEU A 52 -30.11 -5.12 -5.37
C LEU A 52 -29.23 -5.97 -6.30
N SER A 53 -29.62 -7.21 -6.58
CA SER A 53 -28.90 -8.09 -7.50
C SER A 53 -28.83 -7.51 -8.91
N SER A 54 -29.94 -6.95 -9.40
CA SER A 54 -30.01 -6.26 -10.69
C SER A 54 -29.15 -4.99 -10.72
N ALA A 55 -29.19 -4.19 -9.63
CA ALA A 55 -28.44 -2.94 -9.54
C ALA A 55 -26.92 -3.18 -9.48
N LEU A 56 -26.49 -4.17 -8.68
CA LEU A 56 -25.08 -4.53 -8.51
C LEU A 56 -24.56 -5.46 -9.61
N ARG A 57 -25.46 -6.12 -10.35
CA ARG A 57 -25.15 -7.21 -11.30
C ARG A 57 -24.40 -8.37 -10.62
N MET A 58 -24.74 -8.65 -9.38
CA MET A 58 -24.19 -9.68 -8.52
C MET A 58 -25.35 -10.35 -7.77
N THR A 59 -25.14 -11.55 -7.29
CA THR A 59 -26.16 -12.22 -6.48
C THR A 59 -26.15 -11.63 -5.08
N VAL A 60 -27.26 -11.00 -4.67
CA VAL A 60 -27.46 -10.47 -3.33
C VAL A 60 -28.49 -11.33 -2.62
N THR A 61 -28.16 -11.82 -1.43
CA THR A 61 -29.06 -12.54 -0.53
C THR A 61 -29.08 -11.87 0.83
N ILE A 62 -30.27 -11.75 1.41
CA ILE A 62 -30.48 -11.17 2.74
C ILE A 62 -30.90 -12.31 3.66
N GLU A 63 -30.00 -12.76 4.55
CA GLU A 63 -30.28 -13.92 5.43
C GLU A 63 -31.06 -13.50 6.69
N GLY A 64 -30.82 -12.28 7.18
CA GLY A 64 -31.49 -11.72 8.35
C GLY A 64 -32.86 -11.07 8.05
N PRO A 65 -33.55 -10.55 9.06
CA PRO A 65 -34.78 -9.84 8.90
C PRO A 65 -34.60 -8.44 8.29
N LEU A 66 -35.64 -7.97 7.64
CA LEU A 66 -35.82 -6.56 7.28
C LEU A 66 -36.51 -5.84 8.45
N ARG A 67 -36.01 -4.67 8.82
CA ARG A 67 -36.61 -3.81 9.84
C ARG A 67 -36.96 -2.45 9.26
N LEU A 68 -38.09 -1.92 9.66
CA LEU A 68 -38.57 -0.60 9.27
C LEU A 68 -38.71 0.30 10.51
N ALA A 69 -38.15 1.50 10.43
CA ALA A 69 -38.33 2.57 11.41
C ALA A 69 -38.79 3.85 10.71
N LEU A 70 -39.82 4.53 11.26
CA LEU A 70 -40.44 5.71 10.65
C LEU A 70 -39.95 7.04 11.25
N LEU A 71 -39.38 7.04 12.45
CA LEU A 71 -38.93 8.26 13.14
C LEU A 71 -37.42 8.23 13.40
N PRO A 72 -36.68 9.35 13.17
CA PRO A 72 -37.11 10.67 12.66
C PRO A 72 -37.27 10.74 11.13
N GLY A 73 -37.17 9.65 10.40
CA GLY A 73 -37.35 9.48 8.95
C GLY A 73 -37.46 8.01 8.62
N LEU A 74 -37.88 7.67 7.41
CA LEU A 74 -37.95 6.29 6.97
C LEU A 74 -36.53 5.67 6.94
N ARG A 75 -36.35 4.62 7.74
CA ARG A 75 -35.13 3.83 7.77
C ARG A 75 -35.45 2.36 7.52
N VAL A 76 -34.77 1.78 6.56
CA VAL A 76 -34.82 0.35 6.26
C VAL A 76 -33.51 -0.28 6.65
N THR A 77 -33.51 -1.21 7.58
CA THR A 77 -32.33 -1.96 8.02
C THR A 77 -32.39 -3.36 7.43
N LEU A 78 -31.33 -3.77 6.75
CA LEU A 78 -31.13 -5.11 6.21
C LEU A 78 -30.07 -5.81 7.07
N GLU A 79 -30.34 -7.01 7.54
CA GLU A 79 -29.40 -7.77 8.36
C GLU A 79 -28.84 -8.97 7.58
N ASN A 80 -27.53 -9.24 7.77
CA ASN A 80 -26.80 -10.35 7.16
C ASN A 80 -26.93 -10.38 5.62
N VAL A 81 -26.51 -9.28 5.00
CA VAL A 81 -26.51 -9.15 3.53
C VAL A 81 -25.25 -9.79 2.97
N ARG A 82 -25.44 -10.77 2.10
CA ARG A 82 -24.34 -11.46 1.41
C ARG A 82 -24.35 -11.12 -0.08
N VAL A 83 -23.19 -10.72 -0.59
CA VAL A 83 -22.99 -10.41 -2.01
C VAL A 83 -22.01 -11.42 -2.61
N ARG A 84 -22.46 -12.11 -3.67
CA ARG A 84 -21.64 -13.07 -4.42
C ARG A 84 -21.51 -12.63 -5.86
N ASN A 85 -20.32 -12.78 -6.40
CA ASN A 85 -20.04 -12.57 -7.81
C ASN A 85 -19.55 -13.90 -8.43
N GLN A 86 -20.27 -14.42 -9.41
CA GLN A 86 -19.96 -15.69 -10.09
C GLN A 86 -19.75 -16.87 -9.09
N GLY A 87 -20.55 -16.90 -8.03
CA GLY A 87 -20.47 -17.94 -6.99
C GLY A 87 -19.44 -17.67 -5.89
N ALA A 88 -18.45 -16.79 -6.11
CA ALA A 88 -17.49 -16.39 -5.09
C ALA A 88 -18.09 -15.33 -4.16
N GLU A 89 -17.84 -15.44 -2.86
CA GLU A 89 -18.24 -14.44 -1.88
C GLU A 89 -17.36 -13.20 -2.02
N LEU A 90 -17.99 -12.06 -2.31
CA LEU A 90 -17.31 -10.76 -2.41
C LEU A 90 -17.49 -9.94 -1.14
N ALA A 91 -18.69 -9.94 -0.57
CA ALA A 91 -18.96 -9.18 0.65
C ALA A 91 -20.01 -9.88 1.53
N LEU A 92 -19.79 -9.76 2.84
CA LEU A 92 -20.75 -10.09 3.89
C LEU A 92 -20.90 -8.84 4.77
N VAL A 93 -22.13 -8.36 4.94
CA VAL A 93 -22.44 -7.16 5.71
C VAL A 93 -23.43 -7.51 6.81
N GLN A 94 -23.08 -7.30 8.07
CA GLN A 94 -23.95 -7.63 9.20
C GLN A 94 -25.20 -6.75 9.20
N GLU A 95 -25.05 -5.45 8.97
CA GLU A 95 -26.14 -4.50 8.98
C GLU A 95 -25.96 -3.43 7.89
N VAL A 96 -27.00 -3.17 7.13
CA VAL A 96 -27.09 -2.07 6.16
C VAL A 96 -28.30 -1.22 6.50
N ASP A 97 -28.08 0.03 6.86
CA ASP A 97 -29.10 1.02 7.14
C ASP A 97 -29.28 1.96 5.94
N LEU A 98 -30.46 2.00 5.40
CA LEU A 98 -30.88 2.91 4.33
C LEU A 98 -31.79 3.98 4.92
N ALA A 99 -31.34 5.23 4.94
CA ALA A 99 -32.15 6.37 5.37
C ALA A 99 -32.78 7.08 4.16
N ILE A 100 -34.11 7.23 4.18
CA ILE A 100 -34.90 7.84 3.12
C ILE A 100 -35.64 9.02 3.71
N PRO A 101 -35.46 10.26 3.21
CA PRO A 101 -36.25 11.41 3.65
C PRO A 101 -37.72 11.18 3.33
N LEU A 102 -38.64 11.44 4.29
CA LEU A 102 -40.07 11.22 4.10
C LEU A 102 -40.63 11.98 2.89
N LEU A 103 -40.12 13.20 2.63
CA LEU A 103 -40.58 13.99 1.49
C LEU A 103 -40.20 13.34 0.15
N SER A 104 -39.09 12.55 0.09
CA SER A 104 -38.70 11.87 -1.15
C SER A 104 -39.62 10.72 -1.54
N LEU A 105 -40.48 10.24 -0.64
CA LEU A 105 -41.51 9.24 -0.96
C LEU A 105 -42.57 9.77 -1.90
N PHE A 106 -42.73 11.10 -2.00
CA PHE A 106 -43.67 11.78 -2.89
C PHE A 106 -43.02 12.23 -4.21
N GLU A 107 -41.71 11.96 -4.39
CA GLU A 107 -41.01 12.28 -5.62
C GLU A 107 -41.05 11.08 -6.58
N GLU A 108 -40.92 11.32 -7.89
CA GLU A 108 -40.85 10.26 -8.91
C GLU A 108 -39.68 9.30 -8.70
N LYS A 109 -38.57 9.78 -8.07
CA LYS A 109 -37.41 9.00 -7.76
C LYS A 109 -37.08 9.11 -6.27
N ILE A 110 -37.06 7.97 -5.60
CA ILE A 110 -36.67 7.88 -4.19
C ILE A 110 -35.18 8.30 -4.07
N ARG A 111 -34.94 9.32 -3.24
CA ARG A 111 -33.58 9.75 -2.91
C ARG A 111 -33.17 9.14 -1.56
N TYR A 112 -31.96 8.60 -1.51
CA TYR A 112 -31.38 8.14 -0.26
C TYR A 112 -30.58 9.31 0.36
N SER A 113 -30.75 9.53 1.66
CA SER A 113 -29.97 10.55 2.38
C SER A 113 -28.66 10.00 2.93
N ASN A 114 -28.67 8.74 3.37
CA ASN A 114 -27.50 8.08 3.93
C ASN A 114 -27.63 6.56 3.77
N ILE A 115 -26.49 5.91 3.44
CA ILE A 115 -26.31 4.46 3.51
C ILE A 115 -25.24 4.20 4.55
N ALA A 116 -25.60 3.51 5.64
CA ALA A 116 -24.64 3.14 6.68
C ALA A 116 -24.49 1.62 6.72
N THR A 117 -23.25 1.14 6.83
CA THR A 117 -22.95 -0.27 6.99
C THR A 117 -22.19 -0.52 8.28
N LYS A 118 -22.51 -1.62 8.96
CA LYS A 118 -21.82 -2.09 10.15
C LYS A 118 -21.37 -3.54 9.97
N GLY A 119 -20.17 -3.84 10.44
CA GLY A 119 -19.63 -5.20 10.43
C GLY A 119 -19.49 -5.78 9.03
N ALA A 120 -19.06 -4.99 8.05
CA ALA A 120 -18.85 -5.44 6.69
C ALA A 120 -17.50 -6.16 6.56
N ARG A 121 -17.48 -7.30 5.85
CA ARG A 121 -16.26 -7.98 5.40
C ARG A 121 -16.27 -8.06 3.88
N ILE A 122 -15.26 -7.47 3.24
CA ILE A 122 -15.09 -7.47 1.78
C ILE A 122 -13.85 -8.32 1.46
N SER A 123 -14.01 -9.33 0.60
CA SER A 123 -12.94 -10.22 0.16
C SER A 123 -12.67 -10.01 -1.32
N ILE A 124 -11.50 -9.46 -1.64
CA ILE A 124 -11.04 -9.20 -3.00
C ILE A 124 -9.98 -10.23 -3.36
N GLU A 125 -10.29 -11.12 -4.29
CA GLU A 125 -9.38 -12.15 -4.76
C GLU A 125 -8.93 -11.85 -6.19
N ARG A 126 -7.61 -11.81 -6.38
CA ARG A 126 -6.98 -11.66 -7.66
C ARG A 126 -6.34 -12.97 -8.09
N TYR A 127 -6.67 -13.41 -9.29
CA TYR A 127 -6.07 -14.57 -9.96
C TYR A 127 -5.15 -14.06 -11.09
N GLY A 128 -4.04 -14.77 -11.35
CA GLY A 128 -3.11 -14.41 -12.43
C GLY A 128 -3.68 -14.72 -13.82
N ASP A 129 -3.20 -13.99 -14.82
CA ASP A 129 -3.52 -14.23 -16.20
C ASP A 129 -3.01 -15.64 -16.57
N GLY A 130 -3.89 -16.57 -16.97
CA GLY A 130 -3.55 -17.93 -17.38
C GLY A 130 -4.20 -19.07 -16.59
N ASN A 131 -4.81 -18.81 -15.44
CA ASN A 131 -5.45 -19.85 -14.61
C ASN A 131 -6.93 -20.14 -14.96
N GLY A 132 -7.48 -19.49 -15.97
CA GLY A 132 -8.90 -19.63 -16.34
C GLY A 132 -9.89 -19.12 -15.28
N LYS A 133 -9.41 -18.72 -14.08
CA LYS A 133 -10.23 -18.12 -13.02
C LYS A 133 -10.21 -16.61 -13.15
N ARG A 134 -11.39 -16.00 -13.12
CA ARG A 134 -11.55 -14.55 -13.09
C ARG A 134 -11.45 -14.02 -11.67
N ASN A 135 -11.00 -12.77 -11.56
CA ASN A 135 -11.00 -12.08 -10.29
C ASN A 135 -12.44 -11.93 -9.76
N ASN A 136 -12.66 -12.15 -8.47
CA ASN A 136 -14.01 -12.16 -7.91
C ASN A 136 -14.74 -10.80 -7.96
N TYR A 137 -14.03 -9.73 -8.31
CA TYR A 137 -14.58 -8.37 -8.48
C TYR A 137 -14.81 -7.98 -9.94
N GLU A 138 -14.42 -8.79 -10.92
CA GLU A 138 -14.60 -8.50 -12.34
C GLU A 138 -16.06 -8.71 -12.76
N ARG A 139 -16.59 -7.74 -13.47
CA ARG A 139 -17.94 -7.83 -14.07
C ARG A 139 -17.91 -8.73 -15.30
N GLN A 140 -19.02 -9.41 -15.57
CA GLN A 140 -19.17 -10.13 -16.83
C GLN A 140 -19.21 -9.15 -18.01
N PRO A 141 -18.55 -9.47 -19.13
CA PRO A 141 -18.52 -8.60 -20.32
C PRO A 141 -19.86 -8.50 -21.07
N THR A 142 -20.86 -9.24 -20.68
CA THR A 142 -22.18 -9.32 -21.30
C THR A 142 -23.08 -8.22 -20.76
N ASP A 143 -23.04 -7.08 -21.31
CA ASP A 143 -24.14 -6.17 -21.61
C ASP A 143 -23.66 -4.73 -21.70
N SER A 144 -23.67 -4.21 -22.89
CA SER A 144 -23.45 -2.78 -23.21
C SER A 144 -24.64 -1.89 -22.78
N ARG A 145 -25.43 -2.32 -21.78
CA ARG A 145 -26.45 -1.44 -21.21
C ARG A 145 -25.77 -0.37 -20.40
N GLN A 146 -26.05 0.86 -20.76
CA GLN A 146 -25.59 2.07 -20.10
C GLN A 146 -25.71 1.95 -18.58
N SER A 147 -24.64 2.21 -17.84
CA SER A 147 -24.67 2.30 -16.38
C SER A 147 -25.69 3.37 -15.99
N ARG A 148 -26.60 3.03 -15.08
CA ARG A 148 -27.59 3.99 -14.58
C ARG A 148 -26.89 5.10 -13.79
N PRO A 149 -27.42 6.33 -13.86
CA PRO A 149 -26.93 7.42 -13.01
C PRO A 149 -26.97 7.02 -11.53
N LEU A 150 -25.91 7.38 -10.80
CA LEU A 150 -25.77 7.16 -9.37
C LEU A 150 -25.62 8.52 -8.69
N ASP A 151 -26.44 8.78 -7.68
CA ASP A 151 -26.34 9.97 -6.83
C ASP A 151 -26.60 9.55 -5.38
N LEU A 152 -25.51 9.41 -4.60
CA LEU A 152 -25.55 8.99 -3.21
C LEU A 152 -24.85 10.05 -2.36
N PRO A 153 -25.60 10.82 -1.58
CA PRO A 153 -25.03 11.94 -0.83
C PRO A 153 -24.05 11.50 0.25
N LYS A 154 -24.34 10.39 0.94
CA LYS A 154 -23.45 9.88 1.99
C LYS A 154 -23.50 8.36 2.09
N ILE A 155 -22.31 7.73 2.19
CA ILE A 155 -22.14 6.34 2.56
C ILE A 155 -21.17 6.29 3.74
N SER A 156 -21.52 5.59 4.81
CA SER A 156 -20.68 5.43 6.00
C SER A 156 -20.41 3.96 6.29
N PHE A 157 -19.21 3.68 6.78
CA PHE A 157 -18.73 2.34 7.12
C PHE A 157 -18.23 2.31 8.56
N ALA A 158 -18.68 1.32 9.33
CA ALA A 158 -18.20 1.06 10.68
C ALA A 158 -17.88 -0.43 10.84
N GLY A 159 -16.70 -0.74 11.40
CA GLY A 159 -16.25 -2.12 11.59
C GLY A 159 -16.04 -2.88 10.28
N LEU A 160 -15.58 -2.18 9.24
CA LEU A 160 -15.26 -2.80 7.94
C LEU A 160 -13.94 -3.57 8.02
N THR A 161 -13.93 -4.80 7.52
CA THR A 161 -12.73 -5.59 7.24
C THR A 161 -12.59 -5.76 5.73
N VAL A 162 -11.43 -5.42 5.18
CA VAL A 162 -11.12 -5.66 3.76
C VAL A 162 -9.97 -6.64 3.66
N VAL A 163 -10.18 -7.73 2.95
CA VAL A 163 -9.16 -8.75 2.67
C VAL A 163 -8.84 -8.71 1.18
N TYR A 164 -7.62 -8.38 0.85
CA TYR A 164 -7.08 -8.49 -0.51
C TYR A 164 -6.13 -9.68 -0.59
N ALA A 165 -6.42 -10.65 -1.45
CA ALA A 165 -5.61 -11.84 -1.67
C ALA A 165 -5.18 -11.91 -3.14
N ASP A 166 -3.89 -11.82 -3.39
CA ASP A 166 -3.31 -12.12 -4.69
C ASP A 166 -2.87 -13.59 -4.72
N LYS A 167 -3.64 -14.41 -5.43
CA LYS A 167 -3.43 -15.86 -5.50
C LYS A 167 -2.23 -16.24 -6.36
N GLN A 168 -1.76 -15.35 -7.24
CA GLN A 168 -0.58 -15.56 -8.06
C GLN A 168 0.71 -15.40 -7.26
N SER A 169 0.81 -14.34 -6.47
CA SER A 169 1.96 -14.08 -5.61
C SER A 169 1.82 -14.68 -4.21
N GLU A 170 0.70 -15.36 -3.91
CA GLU A 170 0.32 -15.86 -2.60
C GLU A 170 0.37 -14.80 -1.49
N SER A 171 0.22 -13.54 -1.86
CA SER A 171 0.23 -12.43 -0.91
C SER A 171 -1.20 -12.10 -0.45
N GLN A 172 -1.32 -11.67 0.80
CA GLN A 172 -2.58 -11.24 1.38
C GLN A 172 -2.35 -10.00 2.23
N LEU A 173 -3.27 -9.05 2.12
CA LEU A 173 -3.37 -7.88 2.98
C LEU A 173 -4.76 -7.85 3.62
N GLU A 174 -4.82 -7.67 4.91
CA GLU A 174 -6.06 -7.56 5.66
C GLU A 174 -6.09 -6.22 6.41
N PHE A 175 -7.13 -5.44 6.14
CA PHE A 175 -7.40 -4.15 6.78
C PHE A 175 -8.52 -4.37 7.77
N ASN A 176 -8.25 -4.19 9.06
CA ASN A 176 -9.19 -4.49 10.13
C ASN A 176 -9.65 -3.24 10.86
N THR A 177 -10.84 -3.33 11.45
CA THR A 177 -11.48 -2.25 12.21
C THR A 177 -11.52 -0.93 11.45
N CYS A 178 -11.80 -1.02 10.14
CA CYS A 178 -11.89 0.16 9.32
C CYS A 178 -13.22 0.89 9.54
N LYS A 179 -13.15 2.21 9.51
CA LYS A 179 -14.28 3.13 9.48
C LYS A 179 -14.01 4.23 8.47
N GLY A 180 -15.07 4.77 7.92
CA GLY A 180 -14.92 5.85 6.96
C GLY A 180 -16.23 6.30 6.40
N GLU A 181 -16.16 7.32 5.57
CA GLU A 181 -17.29 7.86 4.86
C GLU A 181 -16.93 8.28 3.44
N LEU A 182 -17.89 8.14 2.56
CA LEU A 182 -17.91 8.69 1.21
C LEU A 182 -19.03 9.72 1.13
N ASN A 183 -18.71 10.88 0.62
CA ASN A 183 -19.64 11.98 0.45
C ASN A 183 -19.73 12.39 -1.02
N ASP A 184 -20.89 12.85 -1.44
CA ASP A 184 -21.15 13.39 -2.78
C ASP A 184 -20.81 12.37 -3.89
N MET A 185 -21.12 11.09 -3.68
CA MET A 185 -20.83 10.07 -4.68
C MET A 185 -21.79 10.18 -5.86
N ARG A 186 -21.27 10.59 -7.01
CA ARG A 186 -22.02 10.82 -8.24
C ARG A 186 -21.38 10.10 -9.41
N ASN A 187 -22.23 9.58 -10.27
CA ASN A 187 -21.87 9.11 -11.60
C ASN A 187 -23.05 9.43 -12.52
N PRO A 188 -22.91 10.27 -13.55
CA PRO A 188 -23.99 10.61 -14.46
C PRO A 188 -24.47 9.45 -15.34
N GLY A 189 -23.80 8.31 -15.25
CA GLY A 189 -24.06 7.14 -16.13
C GLY A 189 -23.16 7.15 -17.37
N GLY A 190 -23.04 6.01 -18.02
CA GLY A 190 -22.17 5.81 -19.18
C GLY A 190 -20.87 5.08 -18.88
N GLU A 191 -20.18 4.70 -19.94
CA GLU A 191 -18.89 4.00 -19.85
C GLU A 191 -17.74 4.94 -20.27
N PRO A 192 -16.55 4.81 -19.69
CA PRO A 192 -16.21 3.89 -18.58
C PRO A 192 -16.61 4.47 -17.21
N PHE A 193 -17.24 3.65 -16.39
CA PHE A 193 -17.79 4.03 -15.09
C PHE A 193 -16.81 4.82 -14.20
N LEU A 194 -15.57 4.39 -14.11
CA LEU A 194 -14.55 5.03 -13.25
C LEU A 194 -14.15 6.44 -13.74
N LYS A 195 -14.27 6.72 -15.06
CA LYS A 195 -13.96 8.06 -15.58
C LYS A 195 -15.00 9.11 -15.21
N GLN A 196 -16.21 8.69 -14.90
CA GLN A 196 -17.32 9.60 -14.59
C GLN A 196 -17.63 9.65 -13.09
N LEU A 197 -16.96 8.81 -12.30
CA LEU A 197 -17.18 8.72 -10.87
C LEU A 197 -16.56 9.92 -10.15
N SER A 198 -17.35 10.59 -9.33
CA SER A 198 -16.88 11.65 -8.43
C SER A 198 -17.33 11.35 -7.00
N PHE A 199 -16.44 11.56 -6.02
CA PHE A 199 -16.73 11.47 -4.59
C PHE A 199 -15.59 12.06 -3.76
N ARG A 200 -15.86 12.29 -2.48
CA ARG A 200 -14.85 12.57 -1.46
C ARG A 200 -14.98 11.54 -0.34
N GLY A 201 -13.87 11.02 0.14
CA GLY A 201 -13.87 10.02 1.19
C GLY A 201 -12.79 10.25 2.23
N GLN A 202 -13.07 9.78 3.45
CA GLN A 202 -12.11 9.72 4.55
C GLN A 202 -12.21 8.34 5.19
N PHE A 203 -11.05 7.73 5.41
CA PHE A 203 -10.97 6.37 5.93
C PHE A 203 -9.90 6.27 7.00
N SER A 204 -10.15 5.41 7.97
CA SER A 204 -9.16 4.99 8.95
C SER A 204 -9.34 3.51 9.26
N CYS A 205 -8.21 2.78 9.37
CA CYS A 205 -8.19 1.38 9.79
C CYS A 205 -7.26 1.25 10.99
N GLY A 206 -7.71 0.54 12.01
CA GLY A 206 -6.92 0.34 13.24
C GLY A 206 -5.71 -0.54 13.00
N GLU A 207 -5.83 -1.53 12.12
CA GLU A 207 -4.77 -2.50 11.88
C GLU A 207 -4.71 -2.93 10.41
N VAL A 208 -3.48 -3.09 9.89
CA VAL A 208 -3.22 -3.66 8.56
C VAL A 208 -2.22 -4.80 8.71
N ARG A 209 -2.63 -6.01 8.33
CA ARG A 209 -1.81 -7.22 8.39
C ARG A 209 -1.46 -7.74 7.01
N GLY A 210 -0.19 -8.11 6.83
CA GLY A 210 0.24 -8.93 5.70
C GLY A 210 0.16 -10.42 6.01
N LYS A 211 0.27 -11.27 4.99
CA LYS A 211 0.46 -12.72 5.17
C LYS A 211 1.84 -12.95 5.80
N GLY A 212 1.89 -13.51 7.01
CA GLY A 212 3.14 -13.85 7.69
C GLY A 212 3.17 -13.43 9.16
N LYS A 213 4.34 -13.60 9.79
CA LYS A 213 4.56 -13.33 11.23
C LYS A 213 5.00 -11.87 11.53
N GLY A 214 4.91 -10.95 10.57
CA GLY A 214 5.32 -9.57 10.77
C GLY A 214 4.42 -8.81 11.74
N SER A 215 4.98 -7.79 12.38
CA SER A 215 4.20 -6.86 13.18
C SER A 215 3.20 -6.13 12.29
N PRO A 216 1.92 -6.03 12.68
CA PRO A 216 0.94 -5.31 11.90
C PRO A 216 1.29 -3.83 11.82
N ALA A 217 0.93 -3.21 10.71
CA ALA A 217 0.88 -1.76 10.66
C ALA A 217 -0.42 -1.27 11.30
N THR A 218 -0.39 -0.09 11.91
CA THR A 218 -1.52 0.47 12.64
C THR A 218 -1.82 1.91 12.21
N ASP A 219 -2.96 2.43 12.67
CA ASP A 219 -3.35 3.83 12.47
C ASP A 219 -3.29 4.31 11.01
N LEU A 220 -3.65 3.42 10.07
CA LEU A 220 -3.81 3.84 8.68
C LEU A 220 -4.96 4.86 8.57
N LYS A 221 -4.66 6.03 8.07
CA LYS A 221 -5.66 7.07 7.75
C LYS A 221 -5.38 7.60 6.36
N PHE A 222 -6.44 7.82 5.59
CA PHE A 222 -6.32 8.48 4.29
C PHE A 222 -7.60 9.20 3.89
N SER A 223 -7.42 10.23 3.08
CA SER A 223 -8.49 10.90 2.36
C SER A 223 -8.38 10.58 0.88
N VAL A 224 -9.51 10.53 0.20
CA VAL A 224 -9.55 10.33 -1.26
C VAL A 224 -10.51 11.31 -1.89
N VAL A 225 -10.12 11.89 -3.00
CA VAL A 225 -10.96 12.70 -3.88
C VAL A 225 -10.93 12.08 -5.26
N ALA A 226 -12.09 11.73 -5.78
CA ALA A 226 -12.25 11.23 -7.14
C ALA A 226 -13.03 12.25 -7.98
N ARG A 227 -12.50 12.61 -9.15
CA ARG A 227 -13.16 13.49 -10.13
C ARG A 227 -12.70 13.14 -11.52
N GLU A 228 -13.63 12.92 -12.43
CA GLU A 228 -13.36 12.77 -13.88
C GLU A 228 -12.23 11.78 -14.20
N GLY A 229 -12.20 10.64 -13.50
CA GLY A 229 -11.18 9.61 -13.69
C GLY A 229 -9.85 9.88 -12.99
N VAL A 230 -9.71 10.97 -12.23
CA VAL A 230 -8.56 11.27 -11.38
C VAL A 230 -8.90 10.89 -9.94
N PHE A 231 -8.04 10.10 -9.31
CA PHE A 231 -8.15 9.66 -7.92
C PHE A 231 -6.94 10.15 -7.15
N ASP A 232 -7.15 11.08 -6.22
CA ASP A 232 -6.11 11.63 -5.34
C ASP A 232 -6.28 11.07 -3.94
N PHE A 233 -5.31 10.29 -3.48
CA PHE A 233 -5.22 9.77 -2.12
C PHE A 233 -4.17 10.59 -1.35
N ALA A 234 -4.62 11.56 -0.57
CA ALA A 234 -3.74 12.43 0.20
C ALA A 234 -4.50 13.18 1.31
N PRO A 235 -3.93 13.27 2.53
CA PRO A 235 -2.74 12.56 2.99
C PRO A 235 -3.06 11.07 3.29
N ILE A 236 -2.05 10.22 3.17
CA ILE A 236 -2.06 8.85 3.70
C ILE A 236 -1.06 8.84 4.85
N THR A 237 -1.45 8.35 6.04
CA THR A 237 -0.58 8.18 7.20
C THR A 237 -0.72 6.80 7.78
N ILE A 238 0.36 6.23 8.30
CA ILE A 238 0.40 4.86 8.83
C ILE A 238 1.53 4.74 9.86
N GLN A 239 1.36 3.90 10.85
CA GLN A 239 2.46 3.45 11.71
C GLN A 239 2.85 2.03 11.27
N ALA A 240 4.10 1.84 10.89
CA ALA A 240 4.59 0.54 10.41
C ALA A 240 6.03 0.31 10.86
N TYR A 241 6.31 -0.92 11.26
CA TYR A 241 7.66 -1.36 11.67
C TYR A 241 8.28 -0.47 12.77
N GLY A 242 7.45 0.07 13.67
CA GLY A 242 7.88 0.99 14.72
C GLY A 242 8.19 2.42 14.27
N GLY A 243 7.99 2.74 12.99
CA GLY A 243 8.18 4.06 12.41
C GLY A 243 6.87 4.71 11.95
N GLN A 244 6.98 5.94 11.47
CA GLN A 244 5.85 6.72 10.94
C GLN A 244 5.94 6.82 9.43
N GLY A 245 4.87 6.39 8.75
CA GLY A 245 4.72 6.47 7.31
C GLY A 245 3.80 7.59 6.87
N SER A 246 4.16 8.24 5.77
CA SER A 246 3.27 9.13 5.04
C SER A 246 3.36 8.85 3.55
N ALA A 247 2.24 9.01 2.84
CA ALA A 247 2.23 8.82 1.41
C ALA A 247 1.21 9.73 0.72
N LYS A 248 1.43 9.92 -0.58
CA LYS A 248 0.48 10.50 -1.52
C LYS A 248 0.44 9.61 -2.75
N LEU A 249 -0.75 9.32 -3.23
CA LEU A 249 -0.96 8.52 -4.44
C LEU A 249 -1.97 9.25 -5.32
N ARG A 250 -1.58 9.55 -6.56
CA ARG A 250 -2.46 10.09 -7.58
C ARG A 250 -2.54 9.10 -8.74
N MET A 251 -3.75 8.71 -9.09
CA MET A 251 -4.04 7.87 -10.25
C MET A 251 -4.90 8.68 -11.23
N ASP A 252 -4.37 8.96 -12.40
CA ASP A 252 -5.07 9.66 -13.47
C ASP A 252 -5.44 8.67 -14.59
N ARG A 253 -6.71 8.38 -14.73
CA ARG A 253 -7.33 7.56 -15.76
C ARG A 253 -8.24 8.37 -16.70
N SER A 254 -8.18 9.70 -16.64
CA SER A 254 -8.96 10.59 -17.48
C SER A 254 -8.53 10.45 -18.95
N ARG A 255 -7.25 10.18 -19.17
CA ARG A 255 -6.64 9.99 -20.49
C ARG A 255 -6.71 8.53 -20.94
N GLU A 256 -6.36 8.29 -22.20
CA GLU A 256 -6.26 6.95 -22.78
C GLU A 256 -5.18 6.11 -22.08
N VAL A 257 -4.03 6.71 -21.81
CA VAL A 257 -2.92 6.08 -21.09
C VAL A 257 -2.92 6.55 -19.64
N PRO A 258 -3.24 5.67 -18.68
CA PRO A 258 -3.22 5.99 -17.26
C PRO A 258 -1.86 6.45 -16.75
N THR A 259 -1.86 7.38 -15.80
CA THR A 259 -0.66 7.83 -15.09
C THR A 259 -0.81 7.56 -13.59
N LEU A 260 0.27 7.15 -12.96
CA LEU A 260 0.39 6.92 -11.53
C LEU A 260 1.53 7.78 -10.97
N GLU A 261 1.25 8.55 -9.93
CA GLU A 261 2.23 9.33 -9.17
C GLU A 261 2.19 8.86 -7.72
N LEU A 262 3.34 8.45 -7.19
CA LEU A 262 3.46 7.91 -5.85
C LEU A 262 4.59 8.62 -5.11
N SER A 263 4.30 9.16 -3.93
CA SER A 263 5.33 9.60 -2.98
C SER A 263 5.11 8.88 -1.66
N VAL A 264 6.16 8.27 -1.11
CA VAL A 264 6.14 7.56 0.17
C VAL A 264 7.33 7.99 1.01
N THR A 265 7.10 8.20 2.29
CA THR A 265 8.14 8.40 3.30
C THR A 265 7.84 7.49 4.48
N LEU A 266 8.83 6.76 4.95
CA LEU A 266 8.76 5.96 6.18
C LEU A 266 9.95 6.35 7.05
N SER A 267 9.69 6.99 8.17
CA SER A 267 10.71 7.59 9.04
C SER A 267 10.90 6.76 10.30
N LYS A 268 12.18 6.59 10.67
CA LYS A 268 12.61 5.92 11.92
C LYS A 268 12.01 4.52 12.10
N PHE A 269 11.77 3.80 11.00
CA PHE A 269 11.33 2.42 11.11
C PHE A 269 12.47 1.51 11.57
N ARG A 270 12.13 0.43 12.22
CA ARG A 270 13.08 -0.53 12.72
C ARG A 270 13.30 -1.62 11.68
N ILE A 271 14.56 -1.74 11.20
CA ILE A 271 14.89 -2.69 10.13
C ILE A 271 14.63 -4.14 10.57
N GLU A 272 14.84 -4.48 11.82
CA GLU A 272 14.55 -5.80 12.37
C GLU A 272 13.06 -6.17 12.27
N GLU A 273 12.16 -5.21 12.44
CA GLU A 273 10.71 -5.44 12.30
C GLU A 273 10.32 -5.70 10.84
N LEU A 274 10.95 -5.00 9.90
CA LEU A 274 10.74 -5.21 8.48
C LEU A 274 11.23 -6.58 8.02
N LEU A 275 12.34 -7.06 8.57
CA LEU A 275 12.96 -8.34 8.17
C LEU A 275 12.31 -9.58 8.81
N LYS A 276 11.61 -9.45 9.94
CA LYS A 276 10.92 -10.58 10.63
C LYS A 276 10.06 -11.46 9.71
N PRO A 277 9.18 -10.91 8.86
CA PRO A 277 8.34 -11.72 7.99
C PRO A 277 9.11 -12.46 6.89
N LEU A 278 10.27 -11.93 6.55
CA LEU A 278 11.13 -12.45 5.46
C LEU A 278 12.11 -13.52 5.95
N SER A 279 12.25 -13.64 7.27
CA SER A 279 13.16 -14.61 7.88
C SER A 279 12.57 -16.02 7.81
N SER A 280 13.28 -16.95 7.17
CA SER A 280 12.94 -18.37 7.22
C SER A 280 13.21 -18.95 8.62
N PRO A 281 12.57 -20.07 9.01
CA PRO A 281 12.86 -20.72 10.30
C PRO A 281 14.33 -21.09 10.47
N SER A 282 15.04 -21.40 9.40
CA SER A 282 16.48 -21.66 9.37
C SER A 282 17.32 -20.42 9.62
N SER A 283 16.90 -19.24 9.16
CA SER A 283 17.62 -17.99 9.42
C SER A 283 17.43 -17.48 10.85
N ALA A 284 16.29 -17.76 11.46
CA ALA A 284 16.05 -17.44 12.88
C ALA A 284 17.01 -18.22 13.82
N SER A 285 17.43 -19.43 13.44
CA SER A 285 18.43 -20.22 14.17
C SER A 285 19.88 -19.80 13.92
N SER A 286 20.14 -18.99 12.88
CA SER A 286 21.52 -18.57 12.53
C SER A 286 22.11 -17.50 13.46
N GLY A 287 21.29 -16.86 14.31
CA GLY A 287 21.73 -15.84 15.27
C GLY A 287 22.20 -14.54 14.63
N LYS A 288 21.99 -14.35 13.32
CA LYS A 288 22.34 -13.12 12.58
C LYS A 288 21.15 -12.21 12.53
N SER A 289 21.36 -10.94 12.84
CA SER A 289 20.31 -9.93 12.72
C SER A 289 20.87 -8.54 12.49
N VAL A 290 20.17 -7.77 11.67
CA VAL A 290 20.41 -6.33 11.55
C VAL A 290 19.34 -5.63 12.37
N SER A 291 19.72 -4.65 13.17
CA SER A 291 18.81 -3.84 13.96
C SER A 291 19.21 -2.37 13.97
N GLY A 292 18.20 -1.51 14.12
CA GLY A 292 18.37 -0.07 14.24
C GLY A 292 17.37 0.73 13.41
N PRO A 293 17.38 2.06 13.58
CA PRO A 293 16.44 2.95 12.90
C PRO A 293 16.88 3.25 11.47
N MET A 294 15.91 3.22 10.55
CA MET A 294 16.12 3.58 9.16
C MET A 294 15.04 4.54 8.66
N ASN A 295 15.35 5.23 7.58
CA ASN A 295 14.42 6.09 6.86
C ASN A 295 14.37 5.65 5.39
N PHE A 296 13.16 5.62 4.84
CA PHE A 296 12.92 5.35 3.43
C PHE A 296 12.10 6.47 2.81
N SER A 297 12.44 6.87 1.59
CA SER A 297 11.62 7.77 0.79
C SER A 297 11.67 7.39 -0.68
N THR A 298 10.56 7.61 -1.36
CA THR A 298 10.49 7.43 -2.81
C THR A 298 9.49 8.42 -3.42
N SER A 299 9.78 8.85 -4.63
CA SER A 299 8.85 9.62 -5.46
C SER A 299 8.94 9.07 -6.87
N LEU A 300 7.88 8.44 -7.34
CA LEU A 300 7.83 7.73 -8.61
C LEU A 300 6.63 8.18 -9.44
N THR A 301 6.85 8.32 -10.72
CA THR A 301 5.80 8.52 -11.73
C THR A 301 5.90 7.41 -12.77
N ALA A 302 4.74 6.86 -13.18
CA ALA A 302 4.68 5.83 -14.20
C ALA A 302 3.46 6.04 -15.09
N ARG A 303 3.54 5.62 -16.37
CA ARG A 303 2.47 5.73 -17.36
C ARG A 303 2.33 4.43 -18.13
N GLY A 304 1.10 3.92 -18.27
CA GLY A 304 0.91 2.70 -19.05
C GLY A 304 -0.47 2.09 -18.87
N ALA A 305 -0.95 1.39 -19.89
CA ALA A 305 -2.19 0.63 -19.84
C ALA A 305 -2.03 -0.78 -19.25
N SER A 306 -0.79 -1.24 -19.09
CA SER A 306 -0.44 -2.55 -18.50
C SER A 306 0.63 -2.40 -17.41
N ARG A 307 0.80 -3.44 -16.59
CA ARG A 307 1.87 -3.46 -15.57
C ARG A 307 3.25 -3.33 -16.19
N LEU A 308 3.49 -4.00 -17.30
CA LEU A 308 4.77 -3.93 -18.00
C LEU A 308 5.02 -2.51 -18.51
N ALA A 309 4.03 -1.88 -19.14
CA ALA A 309 4.13 -0.50 -19.61
C ALA A 309 4.36 0.48 -18.44
N MET A 310 3.70 0.29 -17.29
CA MET A 310 3.96 1.06 -16.07
C MET A 310 5.40 0.89 -15.57
N ARG A 311 5.92 -0.35 -15.51
CA ARG A 311 7.32 -0.59 -15.13
C ARG A 311 8.30 0.07 -16.11
N GLN A 312 8.10 -0.10 -17.43
CA GLN A 312 8.95 0.46 -18.48
C GLN A 312 8.97 1.99 -18.55
N SER A 313 7.94 2.63 -18.02
CA SER A 313 7.83 4.09 -17.98
C SER A 313 8.17 4.70 -16.62
N ALA A 314 8.44 3.87 -15.60
CA ALA A 314 8.69 4.33 -14.24
C ALA A 314 9.91 5.24 -14.19
N GLN A 315 9.76 6.39 -13.54
CA GLN A 315 10.82 7.36 -13.33
C GLN A 315 10.69 8.05 -11.97
N GLY A 316 11.81 8.50 -11.40
CA GLY A 316 11.84 9.20 -10.12
C GLY A 316 13.03 8.83 -9.26
N ASP A 317 12.86 8.88 -7.94
CA ASP A 317 13.94 8.72 -6.98
C ASP A 317 13.54 7.75 -5.88
N MET A 318 14.51 7.00 -5.38
CA MET A 318 14.38 6.16 -4.19
C MET A 318 15.57 6.40 -3.28
N SER A 319 15.31 6.48 -1.98
CA SER A 319 16.37 6.67 -0.96
C SER A 319 16.08 5.84 0.27
N LEU A 320 17.10 5.16 0.76
CA LEU A 320 17.13 4.50 2.06
C LEU A 320 18.33 5.02 2.83
N SER A 321 18.17 5.33 4.10
CA SER A 321 19.29 5.76 4.96
C SER A 321 19.09 5.25 6.38
N GLY A 322 20.20 5.03 7.08
CA GLY A 322 20.22 4.62 8.48
C GLY A 322 21.51 5.00 9.15
N SER A 323 21.49 5.12 10.46
CA SER A 323 22.69 5.37 11.25
C SER A 323 22.66 4.55 12.53
N ASN A 324 23.86 4.22 13.04
CA ASN A 324 24.03 3.43 14.26
C ASN A 324 23.28 2.10 14.23
N LEU A 325 23.42 1.36 13.12
CA LEU A 325 22.84 0.04 13.01
C LEU A 325 23.78 -0.99 13.63
N LYS A 326 23.22 -2.07 14.14
CA LYS A 326 23.98 -3.19 14.70
C LYS A 326 23.75 -4.45 13.88
N LEU A 327 24.82 -5.03 13.37
CA LEU A 327 24.82 -6.33 12.70
C LEU A 327 25.32 -7.37 13.70
N ALA A 328 24.43 -8.14 14.31
CA ALA A 328 24.76 -9.16 15.30
C ALA A 328 25.15 -10.49 14.62
N GLY A 329 26.06 -11.25 15.22
CA GLY A 329 26.50 -12.56 14.76
C GLY A 329 27.46 -12.53 13.55
N VAL A 330 27.95 -11.36 13.17
CA VAL A 330 28.86 -11.18 12.01
C VAL A 330 29.98 -10.20 12.38
N ASP A 331 31.22 -10.61 12.20
CA ASP A 331 32.41 -9.75 12.20
C ASP A 331 32.65 -9.27 10.75
N LEU A 332 31.97 -8.21 10.36
CA LEU A 332 32.05 -7.71 8.99
C LEU A 332 33.44 -7.13 8.71
N ASP A 333 34.01 -6.37 9.64
CA ASP A 333 35.34 -5.77 9.46
C ASP A 333 36.42 -6.84 9.36
N GLY A 334 36.38 -7.87 10.20
CA GLY A 334 37.32 -9.00 10.09
C GLY A 334 37.14 -9.80 8.79
N GLN A 335 35.90 -9.92 8.29
CA GLN A 335 35.63 -10.57 7.02
C GLN A 335 36.14 -9.73 5.82
N LEU A 336 35.94 -8.42 5.85
CA LEU A 336 36.41 -7.52 4.81
C LEU A 336 37.93 -7.48 4.75
N ARG A 337 38.63 -7.52 5.90
CA ARG A 337 40.13 -7.69 5.95
C ARG A 337 40.56 -9.00 5.31
N LYS A 338 39.85 -10.13 5.60
CA LYS A 338 40.15 -11.43 4.97
C LYS A 338 39.88 -11.40 3.47
N PHE A 339 38.80 -10.71 3.04
CA PHE A 339 38.52 -10.53 1.62
C PHE A 339 39.62 -9.76 0.90
N GLU A 340 40.15 -8.71 1.50
CA GLU A 340 41.28 -7.96 0.96
C GLU A 340 42.54 -8.84 0.79
N LEU A 341 42.70 -9.83 1.68
CA LEU A 341 43.89 -10.69 1.68
C LEU A 341 43.73 -12.00 0.90
N SER A 342 42.55 -12.60 0.82
CA SER A 342 42.39 -14.00 0.37
C SER A 342 41.41 -14.26 -0.77
N GLN A 343 40.64 -13.26 -1.21
CA GLN A 343 39.66 -13.32 -2.33
C GLN A 343 38.54 -14.36 -2.19
N ASN A 344 38.41 -15.04 -1.07
CA ASN A 344 37.51 -16.19 -0.90
C ASN A 344 36.15 -15.85 -0.26
N LEU A 345 35.81 -14.55 -0.09
CA LEU A 345 34.56 -14.10 0.50
C LEU A 345 33.64 -13.47 -0.56
N SER A 346 32.33 -13.62 -0.32
CA SER A 346 31.32 -12.97 -1.15
C SER A 346 30.90 -11.64 -0.53
N LEU A 347 31.04 -10.54 -1.25
CA LEU A 347 30.47 -9.23 -0.90
C LEU A 347 28.96 -9.19 -1.14
N LEU A 348 28.37 -10.31 -1.57
CA LEU A 348 26.95 -10.41 -1.88
C LEU A 348 26.09 -10.12 -0.65
N ASP A 349 26.52 -10.59 0.53
CA ASP A 349 25.78 -10.38 1.78
C ASP A 349 25.83 -8.91 2.25
N VAL A 350 26.95 -8.22 2.01
CA VAL A 350 27.09 -6.80 2.32
C VAL A 350 26.27 -5.96 1.35
N SER A 351 26.30 -6.34 0.08
CA SER A 351 25.53 -5.65 -0.95
C SER A 351 24.03 -5.81 -0.75
N ALA A 352 23.60 -6.95 -0.20
CA ALA A 352 22.22 -7.20 0.12
C ALA A 352 21.62 -6.11 1.03
N LEU A 353 22.34 -5.68 2.06
CA LEU A 353 21.91 -4.59 2.92
C LEU A 353 21.80 -3.25 2.16
N LEU A 354 22.71 -2.99 1.23
CA LEU A 354 22.76 -1.76 0.45
C LEU A 354 21.74 -1.73 -0.69
N ILE A 355 21.54 -2.86 -1.35
CA ILE A 355 20.66 -2.99 -2.51
C ILE A 355 19.23 -3.32 -2.06
N ALA A 356 19.07 -4.09 -0.97
CA ALA A 356 17.80 -4.61 -0.50
C ALA A 356 16.86 -3.56 0.07
N GLY A 357 17.32 -2.37 0.44
CA GLY A 357 16.46 -1.33 0.98
C GLY A 357 15.22 -1.07 0.13
N PRO A 358 15.34 -0.67 -1.13
CA PRO A 358 14.20 -0.45 -2.01
C PRO A 358 13.67 -1.73 -2.67
N VAL A 359 14.53 -2.74 -2.86
CA VAL A 359 14.24 -3.94 -3.70
C VAL A 359 13.67 -5.08 -2.88
N SER A 360 14.09 -5.23 -1.61
CA SER A 360 13.63 -6.32 -0.75
C SER A 360 12.14 -6.27 -0.43
N LEU A 361 11.54 -5.11 -0.45
CA LEU A 361 10.09 -4.96 -0.29
C LEU A 361 9.30 -5.56 -1.46
N VAL A 362 9.94 -5.76 -2.62
CA VAL A 362 9.28 -6.22 -3.86
C VAL A 362 9.71 -7.64 -4.26
N VAL A 363 10.91 -8.10 -3.88
CA VAL A 363 11.56 -9.24 -4.57
C VAL A 363 11.95 -10.41 -3.64
N THR A 364 11.93 -10.26 -2.33
CA THR A 364 12.56 -11.23 -1.43
C THR A 364 11.72 -12.46 -1.09
N LYS A 365 11.51 -13.33 -2.07
CA LYS A 365 11.54 -14.76 -1.79
C LYS A 365 12.97 -15.24 -2.09
N GLY A 366 13.87 -15.27 -1.11
CA GLY A 366 15.16 -15.92 -1.27
C GLY A 366 16.43 -15.19 -0.85
N PHE A 367 16.34 -14.04 -0.20
CA PHE A 367 17.52 -13.49 0.48
C PHE A 367 17.74 -14.26 1.80
N GLU A 368 18.31 -15.45 1.70
CA GLU A 368 19.09 -16.00 2.80
C GLU A 368 20.40 -15.23 2.77
N LEU A 369 20.67 -14.43 3.82
CA LEU A 369 22.03 -13.95 4.08
C LEU A 369 22.92 -15.21 4.09
N ALA A 370 23.65 -15.45 3.00
CA ALA A 370 24.46 -16.63 2.83
C ALA A 370 25.40 -16.76 4.03
N THR A 371 25.54 -17.94 4.51
CA THR A 371 26.16 -18.29 5.78
C THR A 371 27.66 -18.02 5.85
N PRO A 372 28.11 -16.89 6.41
CA PRO A 372 29.43 -16.86 7.02
C PRO A 372 29.38 -17.60 8.38
N VAL A 373 30.48 -18.18 8.77
CA VAL A 373 30.64 -18.95 9.99
C VAL A 373 30.16 -18.16 11.21
N ARG A 374 29.24 -18.75 11.97
CA ARG A 374 28.69 -18.18 13.20
C ARG A 374 29.80 -17.94 14.22
N GLN A 375 29.98 -16.69 14.65
CA GLN A 375 30.77 -16.35 15.83
C GLN A 375 29.81 -15.82 16.91
N ALA A 376 29.54 -16.62 17.92
CA ALA A 376 28.72 -16.21 19.04
C ALA A 376 29.39 -15.05 19.79
N GLY A 377 28.62 -13.97 20.05
CA GLY A 377 29.10 -12.81 20.81
C GLY A 377 29.74 -11.70 19.96
N VAL A 378 29.90 -11.89 18.65
CA VAL A 378 30.49 -10.86 17.77
C VAL A 378 29.38 -10.00 17.16
N SER A 379 29.66 -8.71 16.99
CA SER A 379 28.78 -7.78 16.29
C SER A 379 29.59 -6.68 15.61
N THR A 380 29.12 -6.22 14.47
CA THR A 380 29.68 -5.05 13.77
C THR A 380 28.75 -3.86 13.93
N SER A 381 29.31 -2.69 14.22
CA SER A 381 28.61 -1.42 14.18
C SER A 381 28.64 -0.87 12.76
N ILE A 382 27.48 -0.56 12.21
CA ILE A 382 27.35 0.15 10.94
C ILE A 382 26.97 1.60 11.28
N HIS A 383 27.94 2.51 11.11
CA HIS A 383 27.75 3.91 11.47
C HIS A 383 26.72 4.59 10.60
N ASN A 384 26.85 4.41 9.29
CA ASN A 384 25.93 5.00 8.32
C ASN A 384 25.69 4.05 7.15
N VAL A 385 24.47 4.10 6.66
CA VAL A 385 24.04 3.49 5.40
C VAL A 385 23.32 4.55 4.58
N ILE A 386 23.67 4.67 3.32
CA ILE A 386 22.96 5.45 2.33
C ILE A 386 22.78 4.61 1.07
N SER A 387 21.60 4.66 0.47
CA SER A 387 21.25 3.94 -0.75
C SER A 387 20.29 4.81 -1.55
N ARG A 388 20.85 5.66 -2.43
CA ARG A 388 20.12 6.59 -3.29
C ARG A 388 20.20 6.13 -4.74
N TRP A 389 19.03 6.04 -5.35
CA TRP A 389 18.84 5.56 -6.71
C TRP A 389 17.98 6.52 -7.50
N LYS A 390 18.35 6.76 -8.75
CA LYS A 390 17.52 7.44 -9.73
C LYS A 390 16.88 6.42 -10.66
N VAL A 391 15.58 6.46 -10.78
CA VAL A 391 14.82 5.54 -11.64
C VAL A 391 14.52 6.22 -12.95
N GLU A 392 14.90 5.59 -14.06
CA GLU A 392 14.62 6.04 -15.42
C GLU A 392 14.20 4.84 -16.27
N LYS A 393 13.03 4.91 -16.87
CA LYS A 393 12.45 3.82 -17.71
C LYS A 393 12.45 2.45 -17.02
N GLY A 394 12.18 2.44 -15.70
CA GLY A 394 12.13 1.22 -14.90
C GLY A 394 13.49 0.65 -14.49
N ILE A 395 14.58 1.35 -14.80
CA ILE A 395 15.94 1.00 -14.37
C ILE A 395 16.36 1.99 -13.28
N ALA A 396 16.76 1.48 -12.12
CA ALA A 396 17.31 2.30 -11.05
C ALA A 396 18.85 2.35 -11.16
N HIS A 397 19.40 3.55 -11.29
CA HIS A 397 20.81 3.85 -11.37
C HIS A 397 21.33 4.23 -9.98
N ALA A 398 22.42 3.62 -9.51
CA ALA A 398 23.05 3.98 -8.26
C ALA A 398 23.61 5.41 -8.34
N VAL A 399 23.18 6.28 -7.42
CA VAL A 399 23.64 7.67 -7.33
C VAL A 399 24.62 7.82 -6.17
N ASP A 400 24.23 7.29 -5.00
CA ASP A 400 25.05 7.32 -3.79
C ASP A 400 24.64 6.13 -2.94
N VAL A 401 25.39 5.04 -3.07
CA VAL A 401 25.08 3.77 -2.40
C VAL A 401 26.33 3.30 -1.67
N ALA A 402 26.33 3.41 -0.35
CA ALA A 402 27.46 3.02 0.48
C ALA A 402 27.05 2.75 1.93
N LEU A 403 27.91 2.06 2.67
CA LEU A 403 27.88 1.94 4.13
C LEU A 403 29.27 2.14 4.72
N THR A 404 29.28 2.54 5.99
CA THR A 404 30.53 2.66 6.78
C THR A 404 30.40 1.87 8.07
N THR A 405 31.47 1.13 8.39
CA THR A 405 31.68 0.45 9.66
C THR A 405 32.78 1.18 10.47
N ASP A 406 33.31 0.56 11.51
CA ASP A 406 34.42 1.12 12.28
C ASP A 406 35.70 1.25 11.45
N GLU A 407 35.98 0.31 10.54
CA GLU A 407 37.25 0.23 9.80
C GLU A 407 37.04 0.38 8.29
N ASN A 408 35.86 0.15 7.76
CA ASN A 408 35.68 -0.02 6.33
C ASN A 408 34.56 0.86 5.76
N ARG A 409 34.72 1.18 4.47
CA ARG A 409 33.67 1.78 3.65
C ARG A 409 33.43 0.88 2.44
N VAL A 410 32.18 0.45 2.26
CA VAL A 410 31.75 -0.36 1.11
C VAL A 410 30.80 0.48 0.26
N ALA A 411 31.03 0.50 -1.04
CA ALA A 411 30.21 1.25 -2.00
C ALA A 411 29.70 0.36 -3.13
N VAL A 412 28.62 0.79 -3.76
CA VAL A 412 27.99 0.09 -4.88
C VAL A 412 27.78 1.04 -6.05
N GLN A 413 28.10 0.57 -7.25
CA GLN A 413 27.74 1.18 -8.52
C GLN A 413 26.95 0.20 -9.38
N GLY A 414 26.26 0.70 -10.39
CA GLY A 414 25.51 -0.11 -11.37
C GLY A 414 24.02 0.14 -11.32
N ASN A 415 23.23 -0.80 -11.86
CA ASN A 415 21.84 -0.60 -12.11
C ASN A 415 21.00 -1.78 -11.64
N LEU A 416 19.74 -1.50 -11.26
CA LEU A 416 18.71 -2.48 -10.97
C LEU A 416 17.63 -2.38 -12.03
N ASP A 417 17.46 -3.40 -12.83
CA ASP A 417 16.42 -3.47 -13.85
C ASP A 417 15.13 -4.06 -13.26
N PHE A 418 14.16 -3.21 -12.96
CA PHE A 418 12.84 -3.62 -12.47
C PHE A 418 11.89 -4.11 -13.59
N VAL A 419 12.29 -3.95 -14.85
CA VAL A 419 11.52 -4.48 -15.99
C VAL A 419 11.86 -5.95 -16.20
N GLY A 420 13.16 -6.27 -16.19
CA GLY A 420 13.68 -7.62 -16.35
C GLY A 420 13.91 -8.38 -15.02
N ASP A 421 13.68 -7.74 -13.88
CA ASP A 421 13.96 -8.24 -12.52
C ASP A 421 15.40 -8.77 -12.38
N THR A 422 16.41 -7.99 -12.87
CA THR A 422 17.84 -8.37 -12.92
C THR A 422 18.77 -7.30 -12.40
N TYR A 423 19.95 -7.76 -11.93
CA TYR A 423 21.11 -6.91 -11.61
C TYR A 423 21.88 -6.61 -12.90
N GLN A 424 22.09 -5.33 -13.21
CA GLN A 424 22.81 -4.90 -14.42
C GLN A 424 24.08 -4.12 -14.04
N GLY A 425 25.25 -4.76 -14.24
CA GLY A 425 26.53 -4.13 -14.00
C GLY A 425 26.73 -3.67 -12.54
N ILE A 426 26.09 -4.33 -11.58
CA ILE A 426 26.32 -4.04 -10.17
C ILE A 426 27.74 -4.44 -9.80
N VAL A 427 28.47 -3.49 -9.26
CA VAL A 427 29.81 -3.68 -8.69
C VAL A 427 29.78 -3.21 -7.25
N VAL A 428 30.20 -4.08 -6.34
CA VAL A 428 30.42 -3.78 -4.92
C VAL A 428 31.92 -3.63 -4.70
N ALA A 429 32.33 -2.57 -4.04
CA ALA A 429 33.72 -2.30 -3.79
C ALA A 429 34.01 -1.94 -2.33
N LEU A 430 35.11 -2.47 -1.80
CA LEU A 430 35.75 -1.95 -0.60
C LEU A 430 36.59 -0.74 -1.03
N VAL A 431 36.35 0.43 -0.44
CA VAL A 431 36.99 1.69 -0.87
C VAL A 431 37.83 2.31 0.24
N ASP A 432 38.94 2.91 -0.17
CA ASP A 432 39.83 3.63 0.73
C ASP A 432 39.38 5.05 1.08
N ALA A 433 40.20 5.80 1.78
CA ALA A 433 39.91 7.19 2.16
C ALA A 433 39.65 8.12 0.96
N ASN A 434 40.36 7.89 -0.15
CA ASN A 434 40.24 8.69 -1.37
C ASN A 434 39.06 8.24 -2.27
N GLY A 435 38.35 7.18 -1.90
CA GLY A 435 37.27 6.60 -2.70
C GLY A 435 37.73 5.61 -3.76
N CYS A 436 39.00 5.20 -3.73
CA CYS A 436 39.57 4.22 -4.64
C CYS A 436 39.18 2.81 -4.23
N ALA A 437 38.84 1.94 -5.17
CA ALA A 437 38.52 0.56 -4.85
C ALA A 437 39.76 -0.26 -4.54
N LYS A 438 39.83 -0.80 -3.33
CA LYS A 438 40.85 -1.79 -2.89
C LYS A 438 40.48 -3.19 -3.40
N ALA A 439 39.22 -3.53 -3.41
CA ALA A 439 38.71 -4.79 -3.92
C ALA A 439 37.32 -4.57 -4.54
N ARG A 440 36.99 -5.33 -5.59
CA ARG A 440 35.73 -5.23 -6.32
C ARG A 440 35.14 -6.62 -6.53
N GLN A 441 33.80 -6.71 -6.48
CA GLN A 441 33.07 -7.90 -6.86
C GLN A 441 31.87 -7.50 -7.71
N LYS A 442 31.68 -8.17 -8.84
CA LYS A 442 30.54 -7.96 -9.72
C LYS A 442 29.41 -8.88 -9.32
N ILE A 443 28.18 -8.35 -9.35
CA ILE A 443 26.95 -9.10 -9.10
C ILE A 443 26.08 -8.99 -10.34
N SER A 444 25.54 -10.11 -10.77
CA SER A 444 24.69 -10.24 -11.96
C SER A 444 23.55 -11.24 -11.72
N GLY A 445 22.73 -11.45 -12.73
CA GLY A 445 21.62 -12.42 -12.70
C GLY A 445 20.31 -11.86 -12.19
N PRO A 446 19.29 -12.72 -12.07
CA PRO A 446 17.96 -12.29 -11.60
C PRO A 446 17.96 -11.98 -10.11
N PHE A 447 17.06 -11.08 -9.67
CA PHE A 447 16.97 -10.63 -8.27
C PHE A 447 16.78 -11.77 -7.28
N ASN A 448 16.06 -12.83 -7.66
CA ASN A 448 15.81 -14.00 -6.82
C ASN A 448 16.93 -15.05 -6.82
N LYS A 449 17.92 -14.90 -7.70
CA LYS A 449 19.08 -15.79 -7.79
C LYS A 449 20.33 -15.02 -8.25
N PRO A 450 20.85 -14.10 -7.41
CA PRO A 450 22.04 -13.34 -7.76
C PRO A 450 23.27 -14.24 -7.89
N VAL A 451 24.13 -13.91 -8.82
CA VAL A 451 25.42 -14.56 -9.04
C VAL A 451 26.52 -13.53 -8.79
N ALA A 452 27.43 -13.86 -7.90
CA ALA A 452 28.64 -13.08 -7.68
C ALA A 452 29.78 -13.68 -8.51
N ASP A 453 30.41 -12.89 -9.35
CA ASP A 453 31.61 -13.29 -10.08
C ASP A 453 32.78 -13.43 -9.08
N GLN A 454 33.79 -14.22 -9.45
CA GLN A 454 34.99 -14.31 -8.64
C GLN A 454 35.62 -12.91 -8.53
N SER A 455 36.09 -12.58 -7.33
CA SER A 455 36.66 -11.26 -7.03
C SER A 455 37.92 -11.00 -7.88
N ASN A 456 37.89 -9.95 -8.70
CA ASN A 456 39.07 -9.47 -9.35
C ASN A 456 39.74 -8.47 -8.41
N ILE A 457 40.78 -8.90 -7.70
CA ILE A 457 41.70 -7.96 -7.10
C ILE A 457 42.48 -7.33 -8.25
N LEU A 458 42.52 -6.01 -8.29
CA LEU A 458 43.49 -5.27 -9.04
C LEU A 458 44.88 -5.43 -8.36
N VAL A 459 45.41 -6.66 -8.32
CA VAL A 459 46.83 -6.81 -8.21
C VAL A 459 47.35 -6.36 -9.56
N PRO A 460 48.26 -5.39 -9.66
CA PRO A 460 49.01 -5.15 -10.88
C PRO A 460 49.84 -6.41 -11.13
N VAL A 461 49.30 -7.38 -11.87
CA VAL A 461 50.07 -8.52 -12.38
C VAL A 461 50.85 -7.99 -13.57
N GLY A 462 51.88 -7.26 -13.25
CA GLY A 462 52.97 -7.10 -14.20
C GLY A 462 53.74 -8.42 -14.26
N PRO A 463 54.17 -8.86 -15.44
CA PRO A 463 55.01 -10.04 -15.54
C PRO A 463 56.28 -9.85 -14.70
N LEU A 464 56.81 -10.94 -14.19
CA LEU A 464 57.97 -11.09 -13.28
C LEU A 464 59.26 -10.34 -13.67
N LEU A 465 59.19 -9.39 -14.60
CA LEU A 465 60.36 -8.65 -15.12
C LEU A 465 60.59 -7.28 -14.46
N ASN A 466 59.77 -6.80 -13.53
CA ASN A 466 59.90 -5.47 -12.95
C ASN A 466 60.11 -5.44 -11.43
N LEU A 467 60.88 -6.37 -10.87
CA LEU A 467 61.30 -6.32 -9.46
C LEU A 467 62.07 -5.03 -9.09
N LEU A 468 62.71 -4.35 -10.04
CA LEU A 468 63.40 -3.09 -9.85
C LEU A 468 62.45 -1.85 -9.81
N ASP A 469 61.31 -1.89 -10.49
CA ASP A 469 60.31 -0.82 -10.44
C ASP A 469 59.45 -0.87 -9.17
N SER A 470 59.27 -2.05 -8.61
CA SER A 470 58.55 -2.23 -7.33
C SER A 470 59.34 -1.64 -6.16
N ALA A 471 60.68 -1.73 -6.18
CA ALA A 471 61.53 -1.11 -5.19
C ALA A 471 61.54 0.43 -5.29
N LYS A 472 61.50 0.99 -6.49
CA LYS A 472 61.37 2.44 -6.72
C LYS A 472 60.02 3.00 -6.28
N LYS A 473 58.91 2.25 -6.45
CA LYS A 473 57.59 2.66 -5.97
C LYS A 473 57.47 2.61 -4.45
N LEU A 474 58.21 1.76 -3.77
CA LEU A 474 58.24 1.69 -2.30
C LEU A 474 59.03 2.84 -1.66
N ILE A 475 59.97 3.46 -2.39
CA ILE A 475 60.85 4.54 -1.90
C ILE A 475 60.30 5.95 -2.25
N LEU A 476 59.59 6.07 -3.33
CA LEU A 476 58.92 7.31 -3.76
C LEU A 476 57.41 7.09 -3.60
N GLY A 477 56.87 7.43 -2.45
CA GLY A 477 55.43 7.32 -2.16
C GLY A 477 54.58 7.55 -3.41
N SER A 478 54.04 6.48 -3.96
CA SER A 478 53.22 6.56 -5.18
C SER A 478 51.94 7.26 -4.88
N SER A 479 51.89 8.54 -5.12
CA SER A 479 50.67 9.22 -5.48
C SER A 479 50.14 8.66 -6.81
N ASP A 480 48.90 8.09 -6.84
CA ASP A 480 47.92 8.88 -7.50
C ASP A 480 47.69 8.59 -8.96
N ASN A 481 47.23 7.37 -9.28
CA ASN A 481 46.29 7.22 -10.41
C ASN A 481 45.30 6.09 -10.12
N CYS A 482 44.55 6.19 -9.02
CA CYS A 482 43.41 5.32 -8.86
C CYS A 482 42.19 5.93 -9.56
N GLU A 483 41.46 5.14 -10.26
CA GLU A 483 40.08 5.50 -10.68
C GLU A 483 39.20 5.57 -9.44
N VAL A 484 38.68 6.77 -9.13
CA VAL A 484 37.79 6.99 -7.99
C VAL A 484 36.49 6.20 -8.21
N PHE A 485 36.28 5.20 -7.38
CA PHE A 485 35.05 4.38 -7.42
C PHE A 485 33.89 5.04 -6.66
N TYR A 486 34.15 5.73 -5.56
CA TYR A 486 33.13 6.36 -4.74
C TYR A 486 33.51 7.81 -4.37
N SER A 487 32.63 8.72 -4.80
CA SER A 487 32.68 10.15 -4.48
C SER A 487 31.40 10.66 -3.82
N GLY A 488 30.62 9.74 -3.19
CA GLY A 488 29.34 10.06 -2.57
C GLY A 488 29.49 10.72 -1.20
N SER A 489 28.38 10.81 -0.48
CA SER A 489 28.26 11.63 0.74
C SER A 489 28.81 11.00 2.01
N LEU A 490 29.09 9.67 2.04
CA LEU A 490 29.61 9.04 3.25
C LEU A 490 31.13 9.23 3.38
N PRO A 491 31.60 9.80 4.52
CA PRO A 491 33.04 9.95 4.76
C PRO A 491 33.73 8.58 4.94
N SER A 492 35.04 8.55 4.80
CA SER A 492 35.83 7.40 5.21
C SER A 492 35.75 7.19 6.72
N PRO A 493 35.79 5.94 7.22
CA PRO A 493 36.06 5.68 8.62
C PRO A 493 37.30 6.42 9.11
N LYS A 494 37.29 6.83 10.37
CA LYS A 494 38.43 7.55 10.97
C LYS A 494 39.59 6.60 11.29
#